data_3f8a7d7187731c7682f3e01b385d8b62
#
_entry.id   3f8a7d7187731c7682f3e01b385d8b62
#
_cell.length_a   1.000
_cell.length_b   1.000
_cell.length_c   1.000
_cell.angle_alpha   90.00
_cell.angle_beta   90.00
_cell.angle_gamma   90.00
#
_symmetry.space_group_name_H-M   'P 1'
#
loop_
_entity.id
_entity.type
_entity.pdbx_description
1 polymer ?
#
loop_
_entity_poly.entity_id
_entity_poly.type
_entity_poly.pdbx_seq_one_letter_code
_entity_poly.pdbx_strand_id
1 'polypeptide(L)'
;VVARHPGRAAALIGAACLLTTALVGAGPATAEDRPPVTETATVFPVQTTGPADKRFNLVLLGDGYTAEQLPEFRADVDKHLNVLWSIEPFASYRSYVNVWAVEVPSAESGVDCDPDLGAPRRDTPLGMGFWGGCDANSVQRLLTVDSGAASALADLVPGSTSANRQIVALANSDTYGGAGGTYATASGGNALSSLITPHEIGHSLGKLQDEYDYYGRGVPGGTYEGGEPSSAHHTVLTEQQMKDQRAKWWRWLGEESESGGVIGRYEGGLYSAKGVWRPSRHSIMKTLGYAFDQVGREVMVRAISSKVNLVQGHTPTTAPIGADRTVWVETLHPLGGELDVAWRLDGRPVRSAAGARTVDLRRLDVPPGRHTLTATVTDPTPFVRDPAVRGSAALTRTVSWTVDTAVATQPVAVVPGFTGHTPTDAPVGAWSVVYADTTHPADRTLAVQWRLDGRPVANPGNDRDLDLSALRLPPGTHTLTARIAGTAHELRWTVDGTAASASYELSKPLRTVHRPGRPVEYVYDGPFTMRLTARDDQDGYVVSQFRVDGDGWYTYYGWPTDADAPFRFTPGGTEIDGLVYGKLGTARVVPWDDATPEYGTHTVEYRTVDSAGNTGPAKRFLVTLVPQR
;
A
#
# COMPACT_ATOMS: atom_id res chain seq x y z
N VAL A 1 -19.54 -39.96 -52.04
CA VAL A 1 -20.45 -39.09 -51.29
C VAL A 1 -19.90 -39.05 -49.85
N VAL A 2 -19.06 -38.08 -49.59
CA VAL A 2 -18.46 -37.86 -48.26
C VAL A 2 -18.92 -36.49 -47.78
N ALA A 3 -19.72 -36.46 -46.76
CA ALA A 3 -20.16 -35.23 -46.10
C ALA A 3 -19.00 -34.66 -45.27
N ARG A 4 -18.60 -33.43 -45.57
CA ARG A 4 -17.68 -32.65 -44.77
C ARG A 4 -18.49 -31.93 -43.66
N HIS A 5 -18.15 -32.18 -42.42
CA HIS A 5 -18.54 -31.31 -41.29
C HIS A 5 -17.61 -30.10 -41.22
N PRO A 6 -18.12 -28.90 -41.03
CA PRO A 6 -17.28 -27.73 -40.74
C PRO A 6 -16.85 -27.75 -39.29
N GLY A 7 -15.53 -27.68 -39.07
CA GLY A 7 -14.94 -27.51 -37.77
C GLY A 7 -15.35 -26.14 -37.18
N ARG A 8 -15.88 -26.17 -35.98
CA ARG A 8 -16.07 -24.96 -35.15
C ARG A 8 -14.71 -24.58 -34.60
N ALA A 9 -14.19 -23.48 -35.08
CA ALA A 9 -13.11 -22.77 -34.41
C ALA A 9 -13.67 -22.21 -33.08
N ALA A 10 -13.20 -22.76 -31.97
CA ALA A 10 -13.42 -22.16 -30.66
C ALA A 10 -12.50 -20.95 -30.56
N ALA A 11 -13.04 -19.76 -30.72
CA ALA A 11 -12.38 -18.53 -30.34
C ALA A 11 -12.38 -18.47 -28.82
N LEU A 12 -11.24 -18.76 -28.22
CA LEU A 12 -10.97 -18.49 -26.82
C LEU A 12 -10.83 -16.97 -26.67
N ILE A 13 -11.91 -16.33 -26.25
CA ILE A 13 -11.89 -14.93 -25.83
C ILE A 13 -11.23 -14.89 -24.47
N GLY A 14 -10.05 -14.29 -24.41
CA GLY A 14 -9.41 -13.94 -23.15
C GLY A 14 -10.36 -13.07 -22.36
N ALA A 15 -10.71 -13.50 -21.15
CA ALA A 15 -11.49 -12.70 -20.22
C ALA A 15 -10.62 -11.57 -19.67
N ALA A 16 -10.46 -10.52 -20.48
CA ALA A 16 -10.24 -9.21 -19.90
C ALA A 16 -11.51 -8.90 -19.10
N CYS A 17 -11.39 -8.57 -17.81
CA CYS A 17 -12.48 -8.02 -17.03
C CYS A 17 -12.91 -6.67 -17.61
N LEU A 18 -13.66 -6.70 -18.69
CA LEU A 18 -14.55 -5.64 -19.12
C LEU A 18 -15.93 -6.06 -18.65
N LEU A 19 -16.33 -5.57 -17.49
CA LEU A 19 -17.71 -5.60 -17.04
C LEU A 19 -18.56 -4.76 -17.99
N THR A 20 -19.07 -5.41 -19.05
CA THR A 20 -20.27 -4.90 -19.73
C THR A 20 -21.47 -5.42 -18.95
N THR A 21 -22.23 -4.50 -18.39
CA THR A 21 -23.52 -4.74 -17.75
C THR A 21 -24.47 -5.47 -18.71
N ALA A 22 -24.64 -6.77 -18.49
CA ALA A 22 -25.79 -7.51 -19.03
C ALA A 22 -26.85 -7.54 -17.92
N LEU A 23 -27.91 -6.75 -18.08
CA LEU A 23 -29.15 -6.91 -17.33
C LEU A 23 -29.75 -8.27 -17.73
N VAL A 24 -29.63 -9.26 -16.85
CA VAL A 24 -30.51 -10.41 -16.86
C VAL A 24 -31.48 -10.25 -15.70
N GLY A 25 -32.74 -10.04 -16.03
CA GLY A 25 -33.80 -9.89 -15.05
C GLY A 25 -33.98 -11.16 -14.25
N ALA A 26 -33.63 -11.13 -12.95
CA ALA A 26 -34.17 -12.02 -11.95
C ALA A 26 -35.52 -11.42 -11.50
N GLY A 27 -36.56 -12.25 -11.45
CA GLY A 27 -37.89 -11.84 -11.01
C GLY A 27 -37.87 -11.33 -9.55
N PRO A 28 -38.89 -10.54 -9.17
CA PRO A 28 -38.89 -9.87 -7.88
C PRO A 28 -39.00 -10.87 -6.73
N ALA A 29 -37.92 -11.03 -5.96
CA ALA A 29 -38.08 -11.37 -4.57
C ALA A 29 -38.69 -10.13 -3.90
N THR A 30 -39.82 -10.28 -3.23
CA THR A 30 -40.46 -9.24 -2.44
C THR A 30 -39.48 -8.77 -1.39
N ALA A 31 -38.91 -7.59 -1.56
CA ALA A 31 -38.13 -6.92 -0.54
C ALA A 31 -39.11 -6.60 0.61
N GLU A 32 -39.04 -7.36 1.70
CA GLU A 32 -39.55 -6.92 2.98
C GLU A 32 -38.85 -5.59 3.33
N ASP A 33 -39.60 -4.69 4.00
CA ASP A 33 -39.15 -3.35 4.43
C ASP A 33 -37.89 -3.44 5.33
N ARG A 34 -36.74 -3.67 4.72
CA ARG A 34 -35.46 -3.62 5.43
C ARG A 34 -34.97 -2.16 5.40
N PRO A 35 -34.58 -1.60 6.56
CA PRO A 35 -33.96 -0.29 6.56
C PRO A 35 -32.74 -0.30 5.62
N PRO A 36 -32.49 0.79 4.89
CA PRO A 36 -31.29 0.91 4.09
C PRO A 36 -30.05 0.54 4.92
N VAL A 37 -29.12 -0.22 4.37
CA VAL A 37 -27.86 -0.62 5.06
C VAL A 37 -27.10 0.55 5.68
N THR A 38 -27.33 1.75 5.18
CA THR A 38 -26.76 3.00 5.68
C THR A 38 -27.33 3.47 7.01
N GLU A 39 -28.53 3.02 7.40
CA GLU A 39 -29.17 3.45 8.66
C GLU A 39 -28.58 2.78 9.90
N THR A 40 -28.00 1.59 9.74
CA THR A 40 -27.35 0.84 10.82
C THR A 40 -25.84 0.95 10.81
N ALA A 41 -25.28 1.63 9.80
CA ALA A 41 -23.86 1.78 9.62
C ALA A 41 -23.25 2.81 10.57
N THR A 42 -22.05 2.50 11.08
CA THR A 42 -21.24 3.43 11.87
C THR A 42 -19.87 3.62 11.23
N VAL A 43 -19.48 4.89 11.03
CA VAL A 43 -18.19 5.26 10.46
C VAL A 43 -17.20 5.53 11.57
N PHE A 44 -16.06 4.84 11.54
CA PHE A 44 -14.95 5.02 12.48
C PHE A 44 -13.71 5.53 11.76
N PRO A 45 -13.07 6.61 12.25
CA PRO A 45 -11.74 6.98 11.82
C PRO A 45 -10.73 5.98 12.43
N VAL A 46 -10.02 5.25 11.58
CA VAL A 46 -8.91 4.37 11.99
C VAL A 46 -7.60 5.12 11.96
N GLN A 47 -7.43 6.00 10.96
CA GLN A 47 -6.28 6.87 10.83
C GLN A 47 -6.70 8.18 10.20
N THR A 48 -6.29 9.30 10.79
CA THR A 48 -6.51 10.63 10.25
C THR A 48 -5.19 11.39 10.09
N THR A 49 -5.01 12.00 8.92
CA THR A 49 -3.81 12.78 8.57
C THR A 49 -4.14 14.20 8.15
N GLY A 50 -5.41 14.48 7.98
CA GLY A 50 -5.93 15.81 7.61
C GLY A 50 -7.35 15.75 7.04
N PRO A 51 -7.86 16.87 6.48
CA PRO A 51 -9.21 16.93 5.93
C PRO A 51 -9.46 15.89 4.84
N ALA A 52 -10.58 15.16 4.93
CA ALA A 52 -10.87 14.06 4.02
C ALA A 52 -10.98 14.47 2.55
N ASP A 53 -11.46 15.69 2.27
CA ASP A 53 -11.53 16.25 0.91
C ASP A 53 -10.16 16.53 0.27
N LYS A 54 -9.08 16.49 1.07
CA LYS A 54 -7.70 16.71 0.62
C LYS A 54 -6.81 15.46 0.73
N ARG A 55 -7.35 14.35 1.21
CA ARG A 55 -6.62 13.10 1.45
C ARG A 55 -7.12 11.99 0.55
N PHE A 56 -6.30 10.99 0.38
CA PHE A 56 -6.73 9.70 -0.11
C PHE A 56 -7.45 8.97 1.02
N ASN A 57 -8.73 8.63 0.81
CA ASN A 57 -9.54 7.94 1.80
C ASN A 57 -9.60 6.45 1.48
N LEU A 58 -8.93 5.63 2.28
CA LEU A 58 -9.06 4.19 2.25
C LEU A 58 -10.24 3.80 3.14
N VAL A 59 -11.28 3.22 2.55
CA VAL A 59 -12.51 2.85 3.24
C VAL A 59 -12.60 1.34 3.31
N LEU A 60 -12.55 0.78 4.52
CA LEU A 60 -12.73 -0.64 4.77
C LEU A 60 -14.18 -0.90 5.19
N LEU A 61 -14.81 -1.86 4.51
CA LEU A 61 -16.19 -2.28 4.75
C LEU A 61 -16.18 -3.73 5.21
N GLY A 62 -16.95 -4.07 6.24
CA GLY A 62 -17.13 -5.44 6.70
C GLY A 62 -18.42 -6.06 6.17
N ASP A 63 -18.39 -7.34 5.79
CA ASP A 63 -19.57 -8.12 5.43
C ASP A 63 -19.59 -9.47 6.14
N GLY A 64 -20.77 -9.87 6.59
CA GLY A 64 -20.94 -11.13 7.32
C GLY A 64 -20.49 -11.09 8.79
N TYR A 65 -20.17 -9.94 9.35
CA TYR A 65 -19.87 -9.77 10.77
C TYR A 65 -21.16 -9.39 11.51
N THR A 66 -21.62 -10.22 12.46
CA THR A 66 -22.74 -9.87 13.33
C THR A 66 -22.34 -8.77 14.32
N ALA A 67 -23.29 -8.22 15.06
CA ALA A 67 -23.00 -7.18 16.05
C ALA A 67 -21.95 -7.63 17.09
N GLU A 68 -21.97 -8.91 17.47
CA GLU A 68 -21.01 -9.51 18.39
C GLU A 68 -19.62 -9.69 17.76
N GLN A 69 -19.56 -9.78 16.43
CA GLN A 69 -18.33 -10.00 15.66
C GLN A 69 -17.68 -8.70 15.13
N LEU A 70 -18.23 -7.52 15.40
CA LEU A 70 -17.58 -6.26 15.03
C LEU A 70 -16.17 -6.08 15.62
N PRO A 71 -15.85 -6.59 16.83
CA PRO A 71 -14.45 -6.60 17.28
C PRO A 71 -13.51 -7.44 16.40
N GLU A 72 -13.99 -8.54 15.81
CA GLU A 72 -13.23 -9.35 14.84
C GLU A 72 -12.97 -8.56 13.56
N PHE A 73 -14.02 -7.87 13.05
CA PHE A 73 -13.83 -6.97 11.90
C PHE A 73 -12.75 -5.91 12.15
N ARG A 74 -12.72 -5.29 13.33
CA ARG A 74 -11.65 -4.32 13.69
C ARG A 74 -10.28 -4.96 13.69
N ALA A 75 -10.16 -6.16 14.24
CA ALA A 75 -8.90 -6.92 14.24
C ALA A 75 -8.45 -7.27 12.80
N ASP A 76 -9.39 -7.64 11.93
CA ASP A 76 -9.09 -7.87 10.52
C ASP A 76 -8.66 -6.59 9.80
N VAL A 77 -9.31 -5.45 10.07
CA VAL A 77 -8.87 -4.14 9.57
C VAL A 77 -7.43 -3.87 9.95
N ASP A 78 -7.06 -4.01 11.22
CA ASP A 78 -5.71 -3.78 11.71
C ASP A 78 -4.69 -4.72 11.06
N LYS A 79 -5.04 -6.00 10.93
CA LYS A 79 -4.24 -7.02 10.26
C LYS A 79 -3.91 -6.63 8.81
N HIS A 80 -4.92 -6.24 8.04
CA HIS A 80 -4.75 -5.87 6.63
C HIS A 80 -3.95 -4.58 6.47
N LEU A 81 -4.17 -3.60 7.34
CA LEU A 81 -3.43 -2.34 7.33
C LEU A 81 -1.95 -2.52 7.68
N ASN A 82 -1.61 -3.38 8.63
CA ASN A 82 -0.23 -3.61 9.00
C ASN A 82 0.61 -4.17 7.85
N VAL A 83 0.07 -5.13 7.11
CA VAL A 83 0.76 -5.62 5.91
C VAL A 83 0.86 -4.52 4.86
N LEU A 84 -0.20 -3.77 4.64
CA LEU A 84 -0.20 -2.66 3.67
C LEU A 84 0.89 -1.63 4.00
N TRP A 85 1.00 -1.23 5.28
CA TRP A 85 2.01 -0.26 5.74
C TRP A 85 3.44 -0.81 5.76
N SER A 86 3.64 -2.12 5.64
CA SER A 86 4.96 -2.72 5.51
C SER A 86 5.48 -2.77 4.06
N ILE A 87 4.67 -2.36 3.08
CA ILE A 87 4.95 -2.48 1.65
C ILE A 87 5.05 -1.10 1.00
N GLU A 88 6.14 -0.85 0.25
CA GLU A 88 6.24 0.37 -0.55
C GLU A 88 5.32 0.31 -1.79
N PRO A 89 4.67 1.43 -2.18
CA PRO A 89 4.88 2.78 -1.67
C PRO A 89 3.93 3.18 -0.51
N PHE A 90 3.09 2.28 -0.03
CA PHE A 90 2.12 2.59 1.04
C PHE A 90 2.81 3.02 2.34
N ALA A 91 3.96 2.43 2.67
CA ALA A 91 4.77 2.82 3.81
C ALA A 91 5.15 4.31 3.74
N SER A 92 5.81 4.72 2.65
CA SER A 92 6.26 6.10 2.46
C SER A 92 5.12 7.12 2.31
N TYR A 93 3.97 6.70 1.76
CA TYR A 93 2.82 7.58 1.51
C TYR A 93 1.70 7.43 2.54
N ARG A 94 1.96 6.77 3.67
CA ARG A 94 0.97 6.57 4.73
C ARG A 94 0.33 7.88 5.20
N SER A 95 1.10 8.96 5.29
CA SER A 95 0.62 10.29 5.67
C SER A 95 -0.32 10.96 4.64
N TYR A 96 -0.44 10.42 3.43
CA TYR A 96 -1.39 10.88 2.42
C TYR A 96 -2.79 10.28 2.63
N VAL A 97 -2.91 9.28 3.51
CA VAL A 97 -4.07 8.41 3.60
C VAL A 97 -4.82 8.64 4.91
N ASN A 98 -6.09 8.97 4.81
CA ASN A 98 -7.04 8.72 5.90
C ASN A 98 -7.61 7.32 5.73
N VAL A 99 -7.78 6.61 6.84
CA VAL A 99 -8.38 5.28 6.86
C VAL A 99 -9.67 5.32 7.67
N TRP A 100 -10.71 4.76 7.09
CA TRP A 100 -12.03 4.69 7.68
C TRP A 100 -12.51 3.24 7.70
N ALA A 101 -13.06 2.81 8.80
CA ALA A 101 -13.81 1.57 8.88
C ALA A 101 -15.30 1.89 8.94
N VAL A 102 -16.12 1.20 8.13
CA VAL A 102 -17.57 1.31 8.18
C VAL A 102 -18.12 -0.01 8.69
N GLU A 103 -18.62 0.01 9.89
CA GLU A 103 -19.23 -1.13 10.57
C GLU A 103 -20.71 -1.21 10.25
N VAL A 104 -21.14 -2.34 9.72
CA VAL A 104 -22.56 -2.65 9.47
C VAL A 104 -22.83 -4.03 10.02
N PRO A 105 -23.57 -4.17 11.13
CA PRO A 105 -23.91 -5.49 11.65
C PRO A 105 -24.70 -6.31 10.63
N SER A 106 -24.20 -7.51 10.32
CA SER A 106 -24.92 -8.47 9.49
C SER A 106 -25.99 -9.21 10.30
N ALA A 107 -27.08 -9.58 9.65
CA ALA A 107 -28.10 -10.44 10.27
C ALA A 107 -27.58 -11.86 10.47
N GLU A 108 -26.72 -12.34 9.57
CA GLU A 108 -26.11 -13.66 9.62
C GLU A 108 -24.58 -13.55 9.54
N SER A 109 -23.91 -14.49 10.20
CA SER A 109 -22.44 -14.60 10.14
C SER A 109 -21.99 -15.32 8.87
N GLY A 110 -20.88 -14.86 8.27
CA GLY A 110 -20.31 -15.44 7.06
C GLY A 110 -20.87 -14.83 5.78
N VAL A 111 -20.43 -15.33 4.64
CA VAL A 111 -20.77 -14.83 3.31
C VAL A 111 -21.27 -15.95 2.40
N ASP A 112 -21.78 -15.60 1.22
CA ASP A 112 -22.38 -16.55 0.29
C ASP A 112 -21.36 -17.55 -0.30
N CYS A 113 -21.85 -18.79 -0.49
CA CYS A 113 -21.09 -19.87 -1.15
C CYS A 113 -19.70 -20.11 -0.55
N ASP A 114 -19.62 -20.10 0.77
CA ASP A 114 -18.40 -20.29 1.56
C ASP A 114 -18.45 -21.63 2.34
N PRO A 115 -17.53 -22.59 2.10
CA PRO A 115 -16.43 -22.55 1.13
C PRO A 115 -16.79 -23.03 -0.28
N ASP A 116 -18.00 -23.49 -0.50
CA ASP A 116 -18.42 -24.10 -1.76
C ASP A 116 -19.83 -23.66 -2.19
N LEU A 117 -20.19 -23.98 -3.44
CA LEU A 117 -21.48 -23.60 -4.04
C LEU A 117 -22.70 -24.23 -3.33
N GLY A 118 -22.53 -25.28 -2.55
CA GLY A 118 -23.57 -25.92 -1.77
C GLY A 118 -23.80 -25.26 -0.41
N ALA A 119 -22.93 -24.33 -0.02
CA ALA A 119 -23.07 -23.61 1.24
C ALA A 119 -24.27 -22.65 1.20
N PRO A 120 -24.87 -22.36 2.38
CA PRO A 120 -26.07 -21.51 2.44
C PRO A 120 -25.77 -20.09 1.94
N ARG A 121 -26.80 -19.47 1.37
CA ARG A 121 -26.84 -18.03 1.14
C ARG A 121 -27.00 -17.32 2.47
N ARG A 122 -26.31 -16.19 2.61
CA ARG A 122 -26.31 -15.37 3.82
C ARG A 122 -26.98 -14.03 3.59
N ASP A 123 -27.71 -13.59 4.58
CA ASP A 123 -28.29 -12.27 4.59
C ASP A 123 -27.31 -11.25 5.17
N THR A 124 -26.53 -10.63 4.29
CA THR A 124 -25.46 -9.71 4.66
C THR A 124 -25.56 -8.37 3.95
N PRO A 125 -25.03 -7.26 4.54
CA PRO A 125 -25.19 -5.90 4.01
C PRO A 125 -24.59 -5.68 2.63
N LEU A 126 -23.49 -6.35 2.30
CA LEU A 126 -22.77 -6.17 1.04
C LEU A 126 -22.97 -7.34 0.07
N GLY A 127 -23.72 -8.40 0.49
CA GLY A 127 -23.97 -9.57 -0.34
C GLY A 127 -22.70 -10.19 -0.90
N MET A 128 -21.61 -10.23 -0.10
CA MET A 128 -20.36 -10.82 -0.56
C MET A 128 -20.51 -12.33 -0.74
N GLY A 129 -19.84 -12.86 -1.77
CA GLY A 129 -19.90 -14.28 -2.07
C GLY A 129 -18.70 -14.76 -2.86
N PHE A 130 -18.26 -16.00 -2.55
CA PHE A 130 -17.25 -16.72 -3.31
C PHE A 130 -17.79 -17.18 -4.66
N TRP A 131 -16.95 -17.81 -5.47
CA TRP A 131 -17.29 -18.28 -6.82
C TRP A 131 -17.82 -17.18 -7.74
N GLY A 132 -17.30 -15.95 -7.63
CA GLY A 132 -17.77 -14.83 -8.44
C GLY A 132 -19.22 -14.41 -8.15
N GLY A 133 -19.67 -14.57 -6.90
CA GLY A 133 -21.06 -14.37 -6.50
C GLY A 133 -21.91 -15.63 -6.70
N CYS A 134 -21.33 -16.81 -6.41
CA CYS A 134 -21.97 -18.13 -6.51
C CYS A 134 -22.27 -18.57 -7.96
N ASP A 135 -21.42 -18.24 -8.90
CA ASP A 135 -21.48 -18.74 -10.27
C ASP A 135 -20.66 -20.05 -10.39
N ALA A 136 -21.33 -21.14 -10.77
CA ALA A 136 -20.70 -22.44 -10.96
C ALA A 136 -19.63 -22.45 -12.10
N ASN A 137 -19.62 -21.47 -12.96
CA ASN A 137 -18.62 -21.33 -14.02
C ASN A 137 -17.43 -20.47 -13.60
N SER A 138 -17.45 -19.94 -12.39
CA SER A 138 -16.40 -19.09 -11.82
C SER A 138 -15.38 -19.92 -11.03
N VAL A 139 -14.35 -19.26 -10.52
CA VAL A 139 -13.36 -19.88 -9.64
C VAL A 139 -13.65 -19.59 -8.17
N GLN A 140 -13.41 -20.58 -7.32
CA GLN A 140 -13.78 -20.53 -5.90
C GLN A 140 -13.27 -19.27 -5.20
N ARG A 141 -12.01 -18.89 -5.39
CA ARG A 141 -11.39 -17.77 -4.69
C ARG A 141 -11.90 -16.39 -5.10
N LEU A 142 -12.66 -16.28 -6.18
CA LEU A 142 -13.15 -14.98 -6.66
C LEU A 142 -14.29 -14.50 -5.76
N LEU A 143 -13.98 -13.52 -4.91
CA LEU A 143 -14.88 -12.96 -3.91
C LEU A 143 -15.48 -11.66 -4.43
N THR A 144 -16.78 -11.62 -4.61
CA THR A 144 -17.51 -10.46 -5.13
C THR A 144 -18.17 -9.66 -4.01
N VAL A 145 -18.58 -8.43 -4.32
CA VAL A 145 -19.29 -7.51 -3.45
C VAL A 145 -20.37 -6.77 -4.25
N ASP A 146 -21.51 -6.47 -3.64
CA ASP A 146 -22.49 -5.54 -4.23
C ASP A 146 -21.90 -4.13 -4.33
N SER A 147 -21.65 -3.69 -5.56
CA SER A 147 -21.01 -2.41 -5.83
C SER A 147 -21.86 -1.20 -5.42
N GLY A 148 -23.18 -1.34 -5.46
CA GLY A 148 -24.10 -0.28 -5.06
C GLY A 148 -24.10 -0.10 -3.55
N ALA A 149 -24.23 -1.17 -2.79
CA ALA A 149 -24.16 -1.17 -1.33
C ALA A 149 -22.78 -0.69 -0.84
N ALA A 150 -21.69 -1.18 -1.43
CA ALA A 150 -20.34 -0.75 -1.09
C ALA A 150 -20.13 0.76 -1.33
N SER A 151 -20.64 1.29 -2.45
CA SER A 151 -20.58 2.74 -2.72
C SER A 151 -21.40 3.54 -1.73
N ALA A 152 -22.64 3.12 -1.45
CA ALA A 152 -23.55 3.81 -0.53
C ALA A 152 -22.96 3.89 0.90
N LEU A 153 -22.33 2.80 1.38
CA LEU A 153 -21.65 2.80 2.68
C LEU A 153 -20.43 3.69 2.70
N ALA A 154 -19.63 3.67 1.64
CA ALA A 154 -18.45 4.54 1.55
C ALA A 154 -18.82 6.04 1.40
N ASP A 155 -20.01 6.37 0.89
CA ASP A 155 -20.51 7.74 0.82
C ASP A 155 -20.89 8.32 2.19
N LEU A 156 -21.00 7.48 3.24
CA LEU A 156 -21.19 7.93 4.63
C LEU A 156 -19.94 8.60 5.20
N VAL A 157 -18.76 8.37 4.62
CA VAL A 157 -17.51 8.99 5.07
C VAL A 157 -17.48 10.46 4.64
N PRO A 158 -17.54 11.43 5.56
CA PRO A 158 -17.63 12.85 5.22
C PRO A 158 -16.41 13.32 4.43
N GLY A 159 -16.62 14.02 3.31
CA GLY A 159 -15.55 14.52 2.42
C GLY A 159 -14.90 13.47 1.53
N SER A 160 -15.32 12.20 1.64
CA SER A 160 -14.92 11.14 0.73
C SER A 160 -15.79 11.14 -0.52
N THR A 161 -15.17 10.93 -1.67
CA THR A 161 -15.84 10.80 -2.97
C THR A 161 -15.16 9.74 -3.82
N SER A 162 -15.77 9.29 -4.90
CA SER A 162 -15.12 8.33 -5.83
C SER A 162 -13.79 8.85 -6.40
N ALA A 163 -13.58 10.17 -6.44
CA ALA A 163 -12.34 10.76 -6.94
C ALA A 163 -11.17 10.60 -5.96
N ASN A 164 -11.43 10.65 -4.65
CA ASN A 164 -10.37 10.65 -3.62
C ASN A 164 -10.40 9.42 -2.70
N ARG A 165 -11.13 8.34 -3.05
CA ARG A 165 -11.20 7.13 -2.23
C ARG A 165 -10.83 5.86 -2.98
N GLN A 166 -10.55 4.81 -2.21
CA GLN A 166 -10.52 3.40 -2.59
C GLN A 166 -11.26 2.61 -1.52
N ILE A 167 -12.04 1.61 -1.96
CA ILE A 167 -12.79 0.72 -1.07
C ILE A 167 -12.09 -0.64 -1.01
N VAL A 168 -12.02 -1.21 0.20
CA VAL A 168 -11.64 -2.58 0.47
C VAL A 168 -12.80 -3.23 1.25
N ALA A 169 -13.41 -4.27 0.70
CA ALA A 169 -14.44 -5.04 1.38
C ALA A 169 -13.86 -6.33 1.96
N LEU A 170 -14.04 -6.53 3.26
CA LEU A 170 -13.59 -7.70 4.01
C LEU A 170 -14.76 -8.61 4.33
N ALA A 171 -14.67 -9.86 3.89
CA ALA A 171 -15.65 -10.89 4.20
C ALA A 171 -15.30 -11.61 5.51
N ASN A 172 -16.28 -11.81 6.39
CA ASN A 172 -16.12 -12.66 7.57
C ASN A 172 -16.01 -14.13 7.15
N SER A 173 -14.81 -14.54 6.80
CA SER A 173 -14.52 -15.89 6.29
C SER A 173 -13.05 -16.27 6.50
N ASP A 174 -12.83 -17.55 6.84
CA ASP A 174 -11.50 -18.17 6.87
C ASP A 174 -11.12 -18.79 5.52
N THR A 175 -11.99 -18.77 4.54
CA THR A 175 -11.73 -19.28 3.20
C THR A 175 -10.86 -18.31 2.42
N TYR A 176 -9.82 -18.81 1.74
CA TYR A 176 -8.95 -17.99 0.91
C TYR A 176 -9.70 -17.38 -0.27
N GLY A 177 -9.68 -16.05 -0.39
CA GLY A 177 -10.24 -15.37 -1.55
C GLY A 177 -10.06 -13.86 -1.52
N GLY A 178 -10.24 -13.30 -2.69
CA GLY A 178 -10.20 -11.87 -2.97
C GLY A 178 -10.43 -11.62 -4.44
N ALA A 179 -10.61 -10.37 -4.80
CA ALA A 179 -10.71 -9.90 -6.17
C ALA A 179 -10.41 -8.40 -6.27
N GLY A 180 -9.77 -8.00 -7.36
CA GLY A 180 -9.59 -6.60 -7.74
C GLY A 180 -10.50 -6.24 -8.91
N GLY A 181 -11.01 -5.02 -8.88
CA GLY A 181 -11.88 -4.50 -9.93
C GLY A 181 -12.09 -3.02 -9.72
N THR A 182 -13.35 -2.60 -9.52
CA THR A 182 -13.66 -1.26 -9.03
C THR A 182 -13.21 -1.10 -7.58
N TYR A 183 -13.38 -2.15 -6.78
CA TYR A 183 -12.99 -2.25 -5.38
C TYR A 183 -12.04 -3.43 -5.18
N ALA A 184 -11.30 -3.42 -4.08
CA ALA A 184 -10.57 -4.59 -3.62
C ALA A 184 -11.48 -5.38 -2.65
N THR A 185 -11.43 -6.71 -2.73
CA THR A 185 -12.09 -7.59 -1.77
C THR A 185 -11.07 -8.57 -1.21
N ALA A 186 -11.24 -8.99 0.03
CA ALA A 186 -10.46 -10.05 0.66
C ALA A 186 -11.28 -10.73 1.77
N SER A 187 -10.97 -11.99 2.07
CA SER A 187 -11.46 -12.61 3.28
C SER A 187 -10.74 -12.05 4.51
N GLY A 188 -11.44 -11.82 5.60
CA GLY A 188 -10.89 -11.29 6.85
C GLY A 188 -10.05 -12.33 7.59
N GLY A 189 -10.59 -13.49 7.88
CA GLY A 189 -10.01 -14.49 8.78
C GLY A 189 -8.90 -15.35 8.18
N ASN A 190 -8.80 -15.48 6.84
CA ASN A 190 -7.80 -16.38 6.25
C ASN A 190 -6.36 -15.91 6.52
N ALA A 191 -5.46 -16.86 6.76
CA ALA A 191 -4.05 -16.64 7.05
C ALA A 191 -3.29 -15.80 6.02
N LEU A 192 -3.70 -15.86 4.75
CA LEU A 192 -3.05 -15.16 3.64
C LEU A 192 -3.80 -13.89 3.23
N SER A 193 -4.95 -13.62 3.82
CA SER A 193 -5.85 -12.55 3.37
C SER A 193 -5.19 -11.17 3.44
N SER A 194 -4.37 -10.91 4.46
CA SER A 194 -3.64 -9.64 4.57
C SER A 194 -2.62 -9.42 3.44
N LEU A 195 -2.13 -10.50 2.81
CA LEU A 195 -1.26 -10.43 1.62
C LEU A 195 -2.06 -10.21 0.34
N ILE A 196 -3.35 -10.62 0.33
CA ILE A 196 -4.24 -10.42 -0.83
C ILE A 196 -4.57 -8.94 -0.99
N THR A 197 -4.88 -8.24 0.09
CA THR A 197 -5.34 -6.84 0.04
C THR A 197 -4.43 -5.91 -0.76
N PRO A 198 -3.11 -5.83 -0.56
CA PRO A 198 -2.26 -4.97 -1.37
C PRO A 198 -2.18 -5.43 -2.84
N HIS A 199 -2.29 -6.73 -3.14
CA HIS A 199 -2.40 -7.24 -4.50
C HIS A 199 -3.67 -6.74 -5.19
N GLU A 200 -4.84 -6.89 -4.55
CA GLU A 200 -6.12 -6.45 -5.10
C GLU A 200 -6.24 -4.92 -5.18
N ILE A 201 -5.58 -4.19 -4.27
CA ILE A 201 -5.41 -2.74 -4.40
C ILE A 201 -4.53 -2.41 -5.62
N GLY A 202 -3.53 -3.22 -5.93
CA GLY A 202 -2.75 -3.11 -7.16
C GLY A 202 -3.63 -3.11 -8.40
N HIS A 203 -4.61 -4.02 -8.47
CA HIS A 203 -5.61 -4.04 -9.54
C HIS A 203 -6.57 -2.86 -9.48
N SER A 204 -7.22 -2.66 -8.34
CA SER A 204 -8.34 -1.72 -8.21
C SER A 204 -7.90 -0.25 -8.27
N LEU A 205 -6.80 0.12 -7.62
CA LEU A 205 -6.24 1.47 -7.59
C LEU A 205 -5.21 1.69 -8.71
N GLY A 206 -4.23 0.78 -8.82
CA GLY A 206 -3.10 0.90 -9.76
C GLY A 206 -3.42 0.49 -11.19
N LYS A 207 -4.50 -0.25 -11.43
CA LYS A 207 -4.83 -0.90 -12.71
C LYS A 207 -3.69 -1.82 -13.20
N LEU A 208 -2.94 -2.37 -12.25
CA LEU A 208 -1.96 -3.40 -12.53
C LEU A 208 -2.68 -4.69 -12.96
N GLN A 209 -2.01 -5.50 -13.74
CA GLN A 209 -2.51 -6.79 -14.21
C GLN A 209 -1.78 -7.92 -13.49
N ASP A 210 -2.36 -9.14 -13.51
CA ASP A 210 -1.68 -10.30 -12.98
C ASP A 210 -0.42 -10.64 -13.78
N GLU A 211 0.65 -10.93 -13.06
CA GLU A 211 1.91 -11.42 -13.63
C GLU A 211 2.00 -12.96 -13.61
N TYR A 212 0.88 -13.64 -13.36
CA TYR A 212 0.82 -15.10 -13.38
C TYR A 212 1.16 -15.65 -14.76
N ASP A 213 2.01 -16.67 -14.78
CA ASP A 213 2.42 -17.44 -15.98
C ASP A 213 1.64 -18.77 -16.10
N TYR A 214 0.58 -18.93 -15.32
CA TYR A 214 -0.30 -20.09 -15.28
C TYR A 214 -1.75 -19.63 -15.25
N TYR A 215 -2.65 -20.43 -15.80
CA TYR A 215 -4.09 -20.18 -15.72
C TYR A 215 -4.69 -20.70 -14.42
N GLY A 216 -4.24 -21.84 -13.98
CA GLY A 216 -4.56 -22.43 -12.70
C GLY A 216 -3.31 -23.05 -12.09
N ARG A 217 -3.24 -23.21 -10.77
CA ARG A 217 -2.06 -23.76 -10.11
C ARG A 217 -1.74 -25.15 -10.66
N GLY A 218 -0.45 -25.36 -10.98
CA GLY A 218 0.02 -26.61 -11.59
C GLY A 218 -0.34 -26.76 -13.08
N VAL A 219 -1.03 -25.80 -13.68
CA VAL A 219 -1.36 -25.81 -15.12
C VAL A 219 -0.66 -24.62 -15.77
N PRO A 220 0.46 -24.83 -16.49
CA PRO A 220 1.14 -23.75 -17.19
C PRO A 220 0.18 -23.01 -18.12
N GLY A 221 0.32 -21.69 -18.22
CA GLY A 221 -0.38 -20.88 -19.20
C GLY A 221 0.03 -21.24 -20.63
N GLY A 222 -0.78 -20.84 -21.61
CA GLY A 222 -0.45 -20.97 -23.02
C GLY A 222 0.60 -19.94 -23.47
N THR A 223 0.66 -19.72 -24.77
CA THR A 223 1.44 -18.64 -25.37
C THR A 223 0.55 -17.41 -25.53
N TYR A 224 1.09 -16.24 -25.18
CA TYR A 224 0.42 -14.96 -25.42
C TYR A 224 0.48 -14.63 -26.93
N GLU A 225 -0.68 -14.51 -27.55
CA GLU A 225 -0.82 -14.24 -28.99
C GLU A 225 -1.23 -12.77 -29.28
N GLY A 226 -1.27 -11.93 -28.23
CA GLY A 226 -1.66 -10.53 -28.36
C GLY A 226 -0.54 -9.62 -28.84
N GLY A 227 -0.90 -8.38 -29.17
CA GLY A 227 0.07 -7.31 -29.44
C GLY A 227 0.69 -6.76 -28.16
N GLU A 228 1.37 -5.60 -28.25
CA GLU A 228 1.96 -4.95 -27.07
C GLU A 228 0.89 -4.64 -26.01
N PRO A 229 1.01 -5.19 -24.78
CA PRO A 229 0.03 -4.94 -23.73
C PRO A 229 -0.04 -3.47 -23.34
N SER A 230 -1.23 -2.98 -22.99
CA SER A 230 -1.39 -1.60 -22.49
C SER A 230 -0.86 -1.41 -21.07
N SER A 231 -0.72 -2.47 -20.28
CA SER A 231 -0.21 -2.40 -18.91
C SER A 231 1.24 -1.94 -18.88
N ALA A 232 1.60 -1.18 -17.83
CA ALA A 232 2.96 -0.62 -17.68
C ALA A 232 4.02 -1.71 -17.47
N HIS A 233 3.64 -2.84 -16.87
CA HIS A 233 4.54 -3.90 -16.40
C HIS A 233 4.41 -5.21 -17.20
N HIS A 234 3.88 -5.16 -18.43
CA HIS A 234 3.93 -6.27 -19.40
C HIS A 234 4.37 -5.76 -20.75
N THR A 235 5.13 -6.58 -21.50
CA THR A 235 5.61 -6.22 -22.83
C THR A 235 5.88 -7.44 -23.70
N VAL A 236 5.79 -7.27 -25.01
CA VAL A 236 6.35 -8.20 -26.02
C VAL A 236 7.65 -7.66 -26.61
N LEU A 237 8.05 -6.41 -26.27
CA LEU A 237 9.27 -5.79 -26.76
C LEU A 237 10.51 -6.45 -26.17
N THR A 238 11.60 -6.47 -26.92
CA THR A 238 12.93 -6.78 -26.39
C THR A 238 13.47 -5.62 -25.56
N GLU A 239 14.48 -5.86 -24.73
CA GLU A 239 15.14 -4.77 -23.98
C GLU A 239 15.68 -3.68 -24.89
N GLN A 240 16.25 -4.06 -26.05
CA GLN A 240 16.74 -3.09 -27.02
C GLN A 240 15.61 -2.23 -27.57
N GLN A 241 14.48 -2.85 -27.94
CA GLN A 241 13.30 -2.11 -28.40
C GLN A 241 12.73 -1.19 -27.31
N MET A 242 12.67 -1.64 -26.05
CA MET A 242 12.26 -0.77 -24.93
C MET A 242 13.17 0.45 -24.79
N LYS A 243 14.49 0.27 -24.91
CA LYS A 243 15.47 1.36 -24.85
C LYS A 243 15.34 2.32 -26.04
N ASP A 244 15.24 1.79 -27.24
CA ASP A 244 15.16 2.60 -28.48
C ASP A 244 13.86 3.40 -28.56
N GLN A 245 12.74 2.78 -28.15
CA GLN A 245 11.42 3.42 -28.13
C GLN A 245 11.15 4.23 -26.85
N ARG A 246 12.03 4.14 -25.86
CA ARG A 246 11.84 4.72 -24.52
C ARG A 246 10.49 4.33 -23.91
N ALA A 247 10.13 3.06 -24.04
CA ALA A 247 8.85 2.51 -23.65
C ALA A 247 8.98 1.57 -22.45
N LYS A 248 7.85 1.35 -21.77
CA LYS A 248 7.77 0.44 -20.63
C LYS A 248 8.77 0.83 -19.54
N TRP A 249 9.42 -0.17 -18.95
CA TRP A 249 10.34 0.02 -17.82
C TRP A 249 11.81 0.18 -18.24
N TRP A 250 12.09 0.70 -19.43
CA TRP A 250 13.47 0.86 -19.94
C TRP A 250 14.39 1.66 -18.99
N ARG A 251 13.81 2.56 -18.16
CA ARG A 251 14.54 3.37 -17.20
C ARG A 251 15.00 2.60 -15.96
N TRP A 252 14.39 1.45 -15.72
CA TRP A 252 14.64 0.61 -14.56
C TRP A 252 15.52 -0.60 -14.88
N LEU A 253 15.79 -0.90 -16.15
CA LEU A 253 16.55 -2.06 -16.59
C LEU A 253 17.93 -2.13 -15.92
N GLY A 254 18.24 -3.27 -15.28
CA GLY A 254 19.50 -3.53 -14.60
C GLY A 254 19.56 -3.08 -13.14
N GLU A 255 18.51 -2.44 -12.62
CA GLU A 255 18.43 -2.07 -11.19
C GLU A 255 18.13 -3.29 -10.32
N GLU A 256 18.71 -3.34 -9.14
CA GLU A 256 18.36 -4.37 -8.14
C GLU A 256 16.90 -4.23 -7.71
N SER A 257 16.17 -5.36 -7.69
CA SER A 257 14.79 -5.40 -7.24
C SER A 257 14.69 -5.76 -5.77
N GLU A 258 13.86 -5.03 -5.03
CA GLU A 258 13.54 -5.40 -3.63
C GLU A 258 12.85 -6.77 -3.52
N SER A 259 12.19 -7.20 -4.59
CA SER A 259 11.59 -8.53 -4.71
C SER A 259 12.57 -9.60 -5.19
N GLY A 260 13.86 -9.28 -5.24
CA GLY A 260 14.95 -10.17 -5.65
C GLY A 260 15.34 -10.05 -7.12
N GLY A 261 16.61 -10.34 -7.40
CA GLY A 261 17.20 -10.22 -8.72
C GLY A 261 17.30 -8.77 -9.22
N VAL A 262 17.28 -8.59 -10.52
CA VAL A 262 17.35 -7.28 -11.18
C VAL A 262 16.11 -7.04 -12.03
N ILE A 263 15.75 -5.78 -12.23
CA ILE A 263 14.72 -5.42 -13.19
C ILE A 263 15.24 -5.71 -14.60
N GLY A 264 14.55 -6.58 -15.29
CA GLY A 264 14.93 -7.11 -16.59
C GLY A 264 13.73 -7.47 -17.44
N ARG A 265 13.80 -8.64 -18.05
CA ARG A 265 12.76 -9.18 -18.92
C ARG A 265 12.57 -10.66 -18.60
N TYR A 266 11.54 -10.96 -17.81
CA TYR A 266 11.21 -12.31 -17.35
C TYR A 266 9.99 -12.82 -18.10
N GLU A 267 10.13 -13.99 -18.75
CA GLU A 267 9.04 -14.55 -19.54
C GLU A 267 7.88 -15.01 -18.66
N GLY A 268 6.67 -14.82 -19.16
CA GLY A 268 5.40 -15.14 -18.50
C GLY A 268 4.71 -13.93 -17.88
N GLY A 269 3.39 -13.98 -17.85
CA GLY A 269 2.49 -12.95 -17.35
C GLY A 269 1.15 -13.00 -18.06
N LEU A 270 0.14 -12.26 -17.59
CA LEU A 270 -1.20 -12.24 -18.19
C LEU A 270 -1.76 -13.65 -18.40
N TYR A 271 -1.54 -14.56 -17.44
CA TYR A 271 -1.92 -15.97 -17.46
C TYR A 271 -1.28 -16.80 -18.59
N SER A 272 -0.21 -16.29 -19.20
CA SER A 272 0.51 -16.94 -20.29
C SER A 272 1.93 -17.28 -19.86
N ALA A 273 2.38 -18.51 -20.13
CA ALA A 273 3.72 -18.96 -19.77
C ALA A 273 4.79 -18.42 -20.72
N LYS A 274 4.42 -18.07 -21.95
CA LYS A 274 5.34 -17.65 -23.03
C LYS A 274 4.78 -16.46 -23.80
N GLY A 275 5.68 -15.76 -24.51
CA GLY A 275 5.30 -14.73 -25.49
C GLY A 275 5.00 -13.36 -24.90
N VAL A 276 5.02 -13.20 -23.59
CA VAL A 276 4.89 -11.93 -22.88
C VAL A 276 5.87 -11.90 -21.71
N TRP A 277 6.34 -10.74 -21.36
CA TRP A 277 7.37 -10.55 -20.33
C TRP A 277 6.95 -9.53 -19.29
N ARG A 278 7.44 -9.73 -18.06
CA ARG A 278 7.28 -8.87 -16.90
C ARG A 278 8.64 -8.32 -16.42
N PRO A 279 8.68 -7.26 -15.58
CA PRO A 279 9.93 -6.56 -15.26
C PRO A 279 10.80 -7.26 -14.23
N SER A 280 10.22 -8.07 -13.34
CA SER A 280 10.93 -8.70 -12.25
C SER A 280 10.63 -10.20 -12.16
N ARG A 281 11.51 -10.91 -11.46
CA ARG A 281 11.31 -12.33 -11.18
C ARG A 281 10.09 -12.54 -10.30
N HIS A 282 10.00 -11.77 -9.24
CA HIS A 282 8.92 -11.75 -8.28
C HIS A 282 8.40 -10.33 -8.08
N SER A 283 7.10 -10.20 -7.98
CA SER A 283 6.38 -9.04 -7.48
C SER A 283 5.14 -9.51 -6.76
N ILE A 284 4.50 -8.65 -6.00
CA ILE A 284 3.21 -8.97 -5.38
C ILE A 284 2.15 -9.34 -6.42
N MET A 285 2.24 -8.83 -7.66
CA MET A 285 1.30 -9.15 -8.75
C MET A 285 1.50 -10.55 -9.33
N LYS A 286 2.62 -11.22 -9.01
CA LYS A 286 2.89 -12.63 -9.35
C LYS A 286 2.77 -13.53 -8.13
N THR A 287 3.33 -13.14 -7.00
CA THR A 287 3.46 -14.01 -5.82
C THR A 287 3.17 -13.19 -4.57
N LEU A 288 2.07 -13.52 -3.91
CA LEU A 288 1.71 -12.90 -2.63
C LEU A 288 2.85 -13.04 -1.63
N GLY A 289 3.11 -11.98 -0.88
CA GLY A 289 4.18 -11.92 0.12
C GLY A 289 5.42 -11.17 -0.34
N TYR A 290 5.63 -10.98 -1.65
CA TYR A 290 6.61 -10.03 -2.16
C TYR A 290 6.05 -8.60 -2.21
N ALA A 291 6.93 -7.59 -2.35
CA ALA A 291 6.55 -6.20 -2.55
C ALA A 291 6.20 -5.91 -4.03
N PHE A 292 5.69 -4.72 -4.32
CA PHE A 292 5.69 -4.21 -5.69
C PHE A 292 7.13 -4.01 -6.15
N ASP A 293 7.44 -4.44 -7.37
CA ASP A 293 8.71 -4.06 -7.99
C ASP A 293 8.73 -2.56 -8.34
N GLN A 294 9.84 -2.06 -8.85
CA GLN A 294 10.00 -0.64 -9.17
C GLN A 294 8.96 -0.13 -10.15
N VAL A 295 8.54 -0.97 -11.11
CA VAL A 295 7.56 -0.59 -12.14
C VAL A 295 6.16 -0.50 -11.55
N GLY A 296 5.75 -1.53 -10.82
CA GLY A 296 4.49 -1.54 -10.08
C GLY A 296 4.43 -0.41 -9.05
N ARG A 297 5.53 -0.17 -8.33
CA ARG A 297 5.63 0.90 -7.34
C ARG A 297 5.49 2.29 -7.96
N GLU A 298 6.12 2.57 -9.11
CA GLU A 298 5.94 3.83 -9.85
C GLU A 298 4.48 4.07 -10.23
N VAL A 299 3.78 3.02 -10.70
CA VAL A 299 2.35 3.07 -11.00
C VAL A 299 1.53 3.38 -9.75
N MET A 300 1.82 2.72 -8.62
CA MET A 300 1.11 2.90 -7.37
C MET A 300 1.34 4.29 -6.76
N VAL A 301 2.57 4.85 -6.83
CA VAL A 301 2.85 6.24 -6.41
C VAL A 301 1.97 7.21 -7.18
N ARG A 302 1.93 7.09 -8.52
CA ARG A 302 1.06 7.92 -9.34
C ARG A 302 -0.41 7.78 -8.95
N ALA A 303 -0.87 6.56 -8.70
CA ALA A 303 -2.26 6.27 -8.35
C ALA A 303 -2.64 6.88 -7.00
N ILE A 304 -1.83 6.70 -5.96
CA ILE A 304 -2.02 7.30 -4.63
C ILE A 304 -2.02 8.82 -4.73
N SER A 305 -1.00 9.40 -5.37
CA SER A 305 -0.85 10.85 -5.49
C SER A 305 -1.94 11.50 -6.34
N SER A 306 -2.58 10.75 -7.24
CA SER A 306 -3.75 11.24 -7.99
C SER A 306 -5.00 11.45 -7.13
N LYS A 307 -5.06 10.81 -5.95
CA LYS A 307 -6.18 10.86 -5.01
C LYS A 307 -6.09 12.02 -4.02
N VAL A 308 -4.99 12.75 -4.00
CA VAL A 308 -4.72 13.82 -3.04
C VAL A 308 -4.47 15.16 -3.74
N ASN A 309 -4.52 16.23 -2.96
CA ASN A 309 -3.99 17.51 -3.39
C ASN A 309 -2.62 17.73 -2.73
N LEU A 310 -1.54 17.80 -3.51
CA LEU A 310 -0.20 18.05 -2.98
C LEU A 310 -0.09 19.38 -2.26
N VAL A 311 -0.88 20.39 -2.68
CA VAL A 311 -0.96 21.71 -2.03
C VAL A 311 -2.14 21.71 -1.05
N GLN A 312 -1.85 21.71 0.22
CA GLN A 312 -2.82 21.63 1.28
C GLN A 312 -3.46 22.98 1.62
N GLY A 313 -2.72 24.04 1.40
CA GLY A 313 -3.15 25.42 1.59
C GLY A 313 -2.19 26.40 0.93
N HIS A 314 -2.66 27.61 0.70
CA HIS A 314 -1.82 28.66 0.14
C HIS A 314 -2.44 30.04 0.42
N THR A 315 -1.64 31.09 0.30
CA THR A 315 -2.10 32.47 0.25
C THR A 315 -3.24 32.58 -0.79
N PRO A 316 -4.40 33.21 -0.48
CA PRO A 316 -5.51 33.35 -1.42
C PRO A 316 -5.08 33.89 -2.78
N THR A 317 -5.61 33.31 -3.85
CA THR A 317 -5.32 33.69 -5.26
C THR A 317 -6.46 34.46 -5.94
N THR A 318 -7.56 34.67 -5.22
CA THR A 318 -8.80 35.25 -5.77
C THR A 318 -8.71 36.74 -6.09
N ALA A 319 -7.74 37.46 -5.53
CA ALA A 319 -7.47 38.87 -5.76
C ALA A 319 -5.96 39.13 -5.89
N PRO A 320 -5.53 40.21 -6.56
CA PRO A 320 -4.14 40.65 -6.54
C PRO A 320 -3.65 40.88 -5.12
N ILE A 321 -2.42 40.51 -4.86
CA ILE A 321 -1.72 40.68 -3.59
C ILE A 321 -0.65 41.77 -3.71
N GLY A 322 -0.43 42.54 -2.63
CA GLY A 322 0.62 43.54 -2.58
C GLY A 322 2.01 42.93 -2.43
N ALA A 323 3.06 43.71 -2.77
CA ALA A 323 4.44 43.32 -2.56
C ALA A 323 4.92 43.46 -1.10
N ASP A 324 4.02 43.80 -0.18
CA ASP A 324 4.27 44.09 1.24
C ASP A 324 4.06 42.89 2.17
N ARG A 325 3.95 41.65 1.66
CA ARG A 325 3.58 40.46 2.43
C ARG A 325 4.49 39.25 2.21
N THR A 326 4.31 38.27 3.07
CA THR A 326 4.79 36.90 2.87
C THR A 326 3.73 36.08 2.17
N VAL A 327 4.09 35.38 1.10
CA VAL A 327 3.27 34.41 0.39
C VAL A 327 3.71 33.03 0.79
N TRP A 328 2.77 32.11 0.95
CA TRP A 328 3.04 30.77 1.48
C TRP A 328 2.26 29.68 0.74
N VAL A 329 2.78 28.47 0.78
CA VAL A 329 2.12 27.20 0.42
C VAL A 329 2.34 26.19 1.52
N GLU A 330 1.32 25.40 1.82
CA GLU A 330 1.41 24.19 2.62
C GLU A 330 1.35 22.97 1.72
N THR A 331 2.15 21.96 2.02
CA THR A 331 2.28 20.75 1.20
C THR A 331 1.95 19.50 2.01
N LEU A 332 1.69 18.40 1.32
CA LEU A 332 1.76 17.08 1.93
C LEU A 332 3.21 16.71 2.26
N HIS A 333 3.37 15.74 3.16
CA HIS A 333 4.66 15.20 3.58
C HIS A 333 4.65 13.68 3.45
N PRO A 334 5.35 13.09 2.48
CA PRO A 334 5.63 11.65 2.51
C PRO A 334 6.49 11.34 3.76
N LEU A 335 6.33 10.14 4.32
CA LEU A 335 7.21 9.72 5.42
C LEU A 335 8.64 9.57 4.92
N GLY A 336 9.56 10.31 5.52
CA GLY A 336 10.98 10.29 5.13
C GLY A 336 11.39 11.30 4.06
N GLY A 337 10.53 12.27 3.72
CA GLY A 337 10.90 13.33 2.77
C GLY A 337 9.92 14.50 2.73
N GLU A 338 10.32 15.54 2.06
CA GLU A 338 9.50 16.71 1.79
C GLU A 338 9.26 16.88 0.28
N LEU A 339 8.18 17.57 -0.07
CA LEU A 339 7.94 17.98 -1.45
C LEU A 339 8.82 19.21 -1.79
N ASP A 340 9.38 19.21 -2.98
CA ASP A 340 10.14 20.35 -3.49
C ASP A 340 9.20 21.53 -3.78
N VAL A 341 9.59 22.73 -3.34
CA VAL A 341 8.88 23.97 -3.65
C VAL A 341 9.79 24.92 -4.43
N ALA A 342 9.40 25.23 -5.65
CA ALA A 342 10.15 26.15 -6.52
C ALA A 342 9.36 27.43 -6.78
N TRP A 343 9.88 28.57 -6.33
CA TRP A 343 9.30 29.88 -6.54
C TRP A 343 9.85 30.59 -7.78
N ARG A 344 8.97 31.24 -8.54
CA ARG A 344 9.34 32.09 -9.68
C ARG A 344 8.56 33.40 -9.67
N LEU A 345 9.23 34.49 -9.93
CA LEU A 345 8.63 35.79 -10.19
C LEU A 345 8.85 36.14 -11.67
N ASP A 346 7.77 36.33 -12.43
CA ASP A 346 7.80 36.53 -13.89
C ASP A 346 8.63 35.48 -14.64
N GLY A 347 8.48 34.20 -14.21
CA GLY A 347 9.22 33.07 -14.77
C GLY A 347 10.69 32.96 -14.29
N ARG A 348 11.23 33.94 -13.58
CA ARG A 348 12.60 33.91 -13.05
C ARG A 348 12.66 33.24 -11.68
N PRO A 349 13.58 32.30 -11.42
CA PRO A 349 13.70 31.65 -10.13
C PRO A 349 13.96 32.61 -8.98
N VAL A 350 13.23 32.50 -7.89
CA VAL A 350 13.49 33.23 -6.63
C VAL A 350 14.42 32.36 -5.76
N ARG A 351 15.73 32.51 -5.97
CA ARG A 351 16.76 31.66 -5.35
C ARG A 351 16.81 31.76 -3.83
N SER A 352 16.42 32.92 -3.27
CA SER A 352 16.37 33.14 -1.81
C SER A 352 15.26 32.36 -1.11
N ALA A 353 14.31 31.80 -1.87
CA ALA A 353 13.21 30.99 -1.37
C ALA A 353 13.23 29.56 -1.97
N ALA A 354 14.38 29.10 -2.47
CA ALA A 354 14.51 27.74 -2.99
C ALA A 354 14.25 26.71 -1.86
N GLY A 355 13.33 25.76 -2.08
CA GLY A 355 12.92 24.77 -1.11
C GLY A 355 12.04 25.30 0.03
N ALA A 356 11.91 26.61 0.19
CA ALA A 356 11.10 27.18 1.27
C ALA A 356 9.62 27.18 0.91
N ARG A 357 8.75 26.92 1.91
CA ARG A 357 7.29 27.00 1.75
C ARG A 357 6.76 28.41 1.77
N THR A 358 7.62 29.40 2.06
CA THR A 358 7.27 30.81 2.12
C THR A 358 8.22 31.67 1.30
N VAL A 359 7.71 32.76 0.75
CA VAL A 359 8.50 33.82 0.13
C VAL A 359 8.07 35.18 0.67
N ASP A 360 9.02 35.94 1.19
CA ASP A 360 8.79 37.33 1.66
C ASP A 360 9.01 38.28 0.50
N LEU A 361 7.94 38.81 -0.08
CA LEU A 361 7.98 39.72 -1.22
C LEU A 361 8.69 41.05 -0.89
N ARG A 362 8.69 41.49 0.38
CA ARG A 362 9.41 42.70 0.83
C ARG A 362 10.92 42.60 0.69
N ARG A 363 11.44 41.37 0.61
CA ARG A 363 12.87 41.09 0.41
C ARG A 363 13.24 40.89 -1.06
N LEU A 364 12.27 41.02 -1.94
CA LEU A 364 12.47 40.94 -3.40
C LEU A 364 12.32 42.34 -3.95
N ASP A 365 13.25 42.73 -4.86
CA ASP A 365 13.14 43.98 -5.61
C ASP A 365 12.03 43.81 -6.69
N VAL A 366 10.76 43.84 -6.25
CA VAL A 366 9.62 43.76 -7.17
C VAL A 366 9.45 45.12 -7.83
N PRO A 367 9.62 45.25 -9.16
CA PRO A 367 9.46 46.53 -9.84
C PRO A 367 8.00 47.05 -9.69
N PRO A 368 7.76 48.37 -9.87
CA PRO A 368 6.38 48.88 -9.90
C PRO A 368 5.55 48.22 -11.02
N GLY A 369 4.29 47.83 -10.69
CA GLY A 369 3.38 47.25 -11.65
C GLY A 369 2.81 45.88 -11.22
N ARG A 370 2.32 45.14 -12.21
CA ARG A 370 1.76 43.79 -12.02
C ARG A 370 2.77 42.73 -12.45
N HIS A 371 2.90 41.73 -11.60
CA HIS A 371 3.82 40.61 -11.75
C HIS A 371 3.09 39.29 -11.49
N THR A 372 3.65 38.20 -12.00
CA THR A 372 3.17 36.84 -11.73
C THR A 372 4.15 36.12 -10.81
N LEU A 373 3.71 35.78 -9.61
CA LEU A 373 4.42 34.87 -8.70
C LEU A 373 3.87 33.47 -8.87
N THR A 374 4.72 32.47 -8.97
CA THR A 374 4.33 31.06 -9.00
C THR A 374 5.09 30.24 -7.98
N ALA A 375 4.41 29.29 -7.34
CA ALA A 375 5.01 28.21 -6.57
C ALA A 375 4.70 26.89 -7.28
N THR A 376 5.72 26.14 -7.65
CA THR A 376 5.58 24.78 -8.18
C THR A 376 6.01 23.79 -7.11
N VAL A 377 5.08 22.94 -6.70
CA VAL A 377 5.27 21.87 -5.72
C VAL A 377 5.44 20.57 -6.49
N THR A 378 6.53 19.84 -6.25
CA THR A 378 6.83 18.58 -6.94
C THR A 378 7.24 17.53 -5.94
N ASP A 379 6.75 16.30 -6.11
CA ASP A 379 7.20 15.14 -5.35
C ASP A 379 8.53 14.64 -5.96
N PRO A 380 9.68 14.75 -5.25
CA PRO A 380 10.98 14.35 -5.75
C PRO A 380 11.26 12.85 -5.60
N THR A 381 10.29 12.05 -5.18
CA THR A 381 10.48 10.64 -4.83
C THR A 381 11.34 9.87 -5.83
N PRO A 382 12.33 9.05 -5.40
CA PRO A 382 13.11 8.21 -6.29
C PRO A 382 12.29 7.05 -6.89
N PHE A 383 11.09 6.80 -6.38
CA PHE A 383 10.18 5.77 -6.89
C PHE A 383 9.60 6.07 -8.27
N VAL A 384 9.76 7.30 -8.76
CA VAL A 384 9.30 7.71 -10.09
C VAL A 384 10.47 8.16 -10.93
N ARG A 385 10.73 7.49 -12.05
CA ARG A 385 11.76 7.85 -13.02
C ARG A 385 11.22 8.42 -14.32
N ASP A 386 9.93 8.23 -14.59
CA ASP A 386 9.32 8.81 -15.78
C ASP A 386 9.07 10.31 -15.60
N PRO A 387 9.77 11.20 -16.38
CA PRO A 387 9.56 12.65 -16.30
C PRO A 387 8.11 13.05 -16.61
N ALA A 388 7.40 12.31 -17.47
CA ALA A 388 6.00 12.60 -17.78
C ALA A 388 5.10 12.30 -16.58
N VAL A 389 5.38 11.24 -15.84
CA VAL A 389 4.68 10.93 -14.59
C VAL A 389 4.99 11.99 -13.53
N ARG A 390 6.27 12.34 -13.34
CA ARG A 390 6.70 13.37 -12.39
C ARG A 390 6.10 14.74 -12.69
N GLY A 391 6.06 15.15 -13.95
CA GLY A 391 5.47 16.41 -14.40
C GLY A 391 3.92 16.39 -14.47
N SER A 392 3.29 15.24 -14.22
CA SER A 392 1.83 15.13 -14.23
C SER A 392 1.20 15.85 -13.04
N ALA A 393 -0.09 16.12 -13.14
CA ALA A 393 -0.86 16.70 -12.06
C ALA A 393 -0.92 15.85 -10.77
N ALA A 394 -0.55 14.57 -10.82
CA ALA A 394 -0.43 13.72 -9.64
C ALA A 394 0.79 14.10 -8.78
N LEU A 395 1.93 14.44 -9.41
CA LEU A 395 3.20 14.65 -8.71
C LEU A 395 3.74 16.08 -8.84
N THR A 396 3.08 16.97 -9.58
CA THR A 396 3.47 18.37 -9.71
C THR A 396 2.24 19.27 -9.73
N ARG A 397 2.24 20.29 -8.87
CA ARG A 397 1.17 21.29 -8.76
C ARG A 397 1.75 22.69 -8.81
N THR A 398 1.10 23.62 -9.49
CA THR A 398 1.49 25.03 -9.53
C THR A 398 0.38 25.90 -9.01
N VAL A 399 0.72 26.82 -8.11
CA VAL A 399 -0.14 27.90 -7.65
C VAL A 399 0.41 29.22 -8.20
N SER A 400 -0.47 30.12 -8.64
CA SER A 400 -0.10 31.40 -9.24
C SER A 400 -0.84 32.56 -8.58
N TRP A 401 -0.13 33.64 -8.32
CA TRP A 401 -0.66 34.89 -7.78
C TRP A 401 -0.35 36.04 -8.72
N THR A 402 -1.28 37.00 -8.82
CA THR A 402 -0.97 38.32 -9.35
C THR A 402 -0.44 39.18 -8.21
N VAL A 403 0.80 39.63 -8.30
CA VAL A 403 1.39 40.62 -7.40
C VAL A 403 1.21 42.00 -8.02
N ASP A 404 0.58 42.92 -7.31
CA ASP A 404 0.39 44.31 -7.79
C ASP A 404 0.95 45.26 -6.75
N THR A 405 2.03 45.96 -7.08
CA THR A 405 2.73 46.87 -6.17
C THR A 405 1.91 48.09 -5.75
N ALA A 406 0.79 48.37 -6.47
CA ALA A 406 -0.12 49.46 -6.13
C ALA A 406 -1.21 49.03 -5.11
N VAL A 407 -1.27 47.75 -4.79
CA VAL A 407 -2.27 47.19 -3.87
C VAL A 407 -1.68 47.01 -2.48
N ALA A 408 -2.34 47.59 -1.46
CA ALA A 408 -2.05 47.25 -0.08
C ALA A 408 -2.77 45.94 0.30
N THR A 409 -2.02 44.98 0.80
CA THR A 409 -2.61 43.68 1.15
C THR A 409 -3.44 43.78 2.42
N GLN A 410 -4.67 43.25 2.39
CA GLN A 410 -5.45 43.02 3.60
C GLN A 410 -5.19 41.59 4.06
N PRO A 411 -4.62 41.39 5.28
CA PRO A 411 -4.44 40.05 5.82
C PRO A 411 -5.78 39.34 6.01
N VAL A 412 -5.86 38.08 5.59
CA VAL A 412 -7.03 37.25 5.88
C VAL A 412 -6.97 36.83 7.35
N ALA A 413 -8.04 37.07 8.09
CA ALA A 413 -8.16 36.56 9.45
C ALA A 413 -8.35 35.04 9.41
N VAL A 414 -7.38 34.31 9.93
CA VAL A 414 -7.41 32.85 10.04
C VAL A 414 -7.19 32.48 11.51
N VAL A 415 -7.98 31.54 12.01
CA VAL A 415 -7.82 31.02 13.36
C VAL A 415 -6.56 30.14 13.42
N PRO A 416 -5.69 30.30 14.44
CA PRO A 416 -4.59 29.39 14.65
C PRO A 416 -5.06 27.94 14.81
N GLY A 417 -4.40 27.00 14.16
CA GLY A 417 -4.73 25.57 14.24
C GLY A 417 -3.77 24.73 13.42
N PHE A 418 -3.82 23.41 13.59
CA PHE A 418 -3.11 22.47 12.73
C PHE A 418 -3.93 22.20 11.46
N THR A 419 -3.25 22.03 10.33
CA THR A 419 -3.85 21.78 9.01
C THR A 419 -3.52 20.41 8.45
N GLY A 420 -2.43 19.79 8.93
CA GLY A 420 -2.01 18.46 8.57
C GLY A 420 -0.95 17.95 9.55
N HIS A 421 -0.86 16.65 9.71
CA HIS A 421 0.10 16.05 10.63
C HIS A 421 0.32 14.57 10.32
N THR A 422 1.43 14.02 10.79
CA THR A 422 1.63 12.57 10.87
C THR A 422 0.47 11.94 11.67
N PRO A 423 -0.03 10.75 11.30
CA PRO A 423 -1.09 10.08 12.06
C PRO A 423 -0.80 10.05 13.56
N THR A 424 -1.81 10.40 14.39
CA THR A 424 -1.72 10.36 15.85
C THR A 424 -2.39 9.12 16.44
N ASP A 425 -3.14 8.39 15.60
CA ASP A 425 -3.98 7.25 15.99
C ASP A 425 -3.20 5.93 16.05
N ALA A 426 -1.94 5.95 15.62
CA ALA A 426 -1.04 4.81 15.65
C ALA A 426 0.35 5.23 16.14
N PRO A 427 1.15 4.32 16.72
CA PRO A 427 2.53 4.61 17.08
C PRO A 427 3.35 5.01 15.85
N VAL A 428 4.35 5.86 16.04
CA VAL A 428 5.36 6.23 15.04
C VAL A 428 6.71 5.67 15.45
N GLY A 429 7.46 5.13 14.50
CA GLY A 429 8.77 4.55 14.80
C GLY A 429 9.83 5.60 15.11
N ALA A 430 10.84 5.21 15.88
CA ALA A 430 11.95 6.08 16.29
C ALA A 430 12.81 6.60 15.12
N TRP A 431 12.65 6.05 13.92
CA TRP A 431 13.37 6.47 12.72
C TRP A 431 12.49 7.23 11.72
N SER A 432 11.28 7.60 12.14
CA SER A 432 10.33 8.35 11.31
C SER A 432 10.58 9.84 11.33
N VAL A 433 10.13 10.53 10.29
CA VAL A 433 9.94 11.97 10.28
C VAL A 433 8.50 12.28 10.66
N VAL A 434 8.29 13.07 11.70
CA VAL A 434 6.96 13.49 12.17
C VAL A 434 6.75 14.95 11.80
N TYR A 435 5.62 15.28 11.21
CA TYR A 435 5.30 16.65 10.80
C TYR A 435 4.01 17.17 11.45
N ALA A 436 3.92 18.49 11.54
CA ALA A 436 2.78 19.23 12.07
C ALA A 436 2.65 20.60 11.38
N ASP A 437 1.81 20.66 10.36
CA ASP A 437 1.52 21.90 9.63
C ASP A 437 0.50 22.76 10.36
N THR A 438 0.59 24.06 10.18
CA THR A 438 -0.30 25.03 10.83
C THR A 438 -0.93 25.98 9.85
N THR A 439 -2.04 26.59 10.25
CA THR A 439 -2.60 27.78 9.57
C THR A 439 -1.59 28.95 9.61
N HIS A 440 -1.77 29.92 8.72
CA HIS A 440 -0.95 31.14 8.61
C HIS A 440 -1.78 32.39 8.91
N PRO A 441 -2.10 32.71 10.20
CA PRO A 441 -2.86 33.91 10.54
C PRO A 441 -2.11 35.17 10.15
N ALA A 442 -2.76 36.08 9.42
CA ALA A 442 -2.17 37.30 8.90
C ALA A 442 -0.81 37.05 8.18
N ASP A 443 -0.72 35.94 7.42
CA ASP A 443 0.48 35.49 6.69
C ASP A 443 1.72 35.23 7.57
N ARG A 444 1.49 34.97 8.83
CA ARG A 444 2.57 34.62 9.77
C ARG A 444 2.68 33.12 9.90
N THR A 445 3.88 32.63 9.80
CA THR A 445 4.22 31.28 10.19
C THR A 445 4.12 31.16 11.70
N LEU A 446 3.27 30.25 12.21
CA LEU A 446 3.16 30.01 13.64
C LEU A 446 4.36 29.20 14.14
N ALA A 447 4.83 29.49 15.34
CA ALA A 447 5.88 28.69 15.96
C ALA A 447 5.33 27.38 16.52
N VAL A 448 5.93 26.26 16.15
CA VAL A 448 5.64 24.93 16.68
C VAL A 448 6.71 24.55 17.70
N GLN A 449 6.27 24.23 18.92
CA GLN A 449 7.11 23.78 20.01
C GLN A 449 7.02 22.28 20.15
N TRP A 450 8.14 21.60 19.88
CA TRP A 450 8.27 20.17 20.03
C TRP A 450 8.75 19.80 21.42
N ARG A 451 8.18 18.74 22.01
CA ARG A 451 8.62 18.15 23.27
C ARG A 451 8.65 16.64 23.16
N LEU A 452 9.72 16.04 23.66
CA LEU A 452 9.87 14.61 23.81
C LEU A 452 9.93 14.28 25.30
N ASP A 453 9.03 13.43 25.80
CA ASP A 453 8.88 13.10 27.23
C ASP A 453 8.81 14.33 28.11
N GLY A 454 8.09 15.35 27.62
CA GLY A 454 7.93 16.64 28.31
C GLY A 454 9.14 17.59 28.21
N ARG A 455 10.28 17.15 27.66
CA ARG A 455 11.48 17.98 27.48
C ARG A 455 11.46 18.68 26.13
N PRO A 456 11.79 19.99 26.07
CA PRO A 456 11.84 20.68 24.78
C PRO A 456 12.85 20.08 23.84
N VAL A 457 12.45 19.91 22.56
CA VAL A 457 13.32 19.59 21.43
C VAL A 457 13.68 20.90 20.74
N ALA A 458 14.96 21.12 20.45
CA ALA A 458 15.41 22.32 19.76
C ALA A 458 14.84 22.35 18.32
N ASN A 459 14.22 23.48 17.98
CA ASN A 459 13.68 23.72 16.64
C ASN A 459 13.96 25.20 16.24
N PRO A 460 15.24 25.57 16.02
CA PRO A 460 15.61 26.95 15.76
C PRO A 460 15.10 27.48 14.41
N GLY A 461 14.88 26.59 13.44
CA GLY A 461 14.32 26.92 12.13
C GLY A 461 12.80 27.06 12.12
N ASN A 462 12.14 26.69 13.21
CA ASN A 462 10.69 26.52 13.26
C ASN A 462 10.19 25.54 12.17
N ASP A 463 10.95 24.46 12.00
CA ASP A 463 10.64 23.44 11.03
C ASP A 463 9.33 22.72 11.40
N ARG A 464 8.57 22.34 10.39
CA ARG A 464 7.32 21.58 10.55
C ARG A 464 7.55 20.10 10.70
N ASP A 465 8.72 19.66 10.30
CA ASP A 465 9.15 18.26 10.32
C ASP A 465 10.19 18.06 11.42
N LEU A 466 10.06 16.95 12.12
CA LEU A 466 10.98 16.52 13.16
C LEU A 466 11.48 15.11 12.81
N ASP A 467 12.75 14.99 12.46
CA ASP A 467 13.41 13.70 12.28
C ASP A 467 13.74 13.07 13.63
N LEU A 468 13.00 12.01 14.00
CA LEU A 468 13.19 11.31 15.27
C LEU A 468 14.51 10.55 15.29
N SER A 469 15.03 10.10 14.14
CA SER A 469 16.30 9.38 14.05
C SER A 469 17.48 10.22 14.57
N ALA A 470 17.41 11.53 14.37
CA ALA A 470 18.42 12.47 14.88
C ALA A 470 18.43 12.56 16.41
N LEU A 471 17.34 12.22 17.09
CA LEU A 471 17.21 12.29 18.55
C LEU A 471 17.83 11.10 19.28
N ARG A 472 18.12 9.99 18.55
CA ARG A 472 18.72 8.76 19.11
C ARG A 472 17.98 8.26 20.35
N LEU A 473 16.69 7.99 20.19
CA LEU A 473 15.83 7.57 21.29
C LEU A 473 16.32 6.25 21.92
N PRO A 474 16.27 6.13 23.25
CA PRO A 474 16.49 4.84 23.89
C PRO A 474 15.33 3.88 23.53
N PRO A 475 15.52 2.56 23.70
CA PRO A 475 14.42 1.61 23.57
C PRO A 475 13.27 1.92 24.54
N GLY A 476 12.05 1.60 24.14
CA GLY A 476 10.83 1.78 24.90
C GLY A 476 9.89 2.83 24.32
N THR A 477 8.79 3.06 24.99
CA THR A 477 7.74 3.98 24.55
C THR A 477 8.06 5.41 25.00
N HIS A 478 7.96 6.36 24.06
CA HIS A 478 8.14 7.78 24.29
C HIS A 478 6.87 8.56 23.92
N THR A 479 6.74 9.75 24.44
CA THR A 479 5.66 10.67 24.07
C THR A 479 6.24 11.90 23.37
N LEU A 480 5.87 12.09 22.09
CA LEU A 480 6.16 13.31 21.35
C LEU A 480 4.94 14.22 21.36
N THR A 481 5.15 15.52 21.58
CA THR A 481 4.10 16.53 21.45
C THR A 481 4.56 17.68 20.57
N ALA A 482 3.62 18.22 19.76
CA ALA A 482 3.79 19.46 19.02
C ALA A 482 2.71 20.44 19.46
N ARG A 483 3.11 21.63 19.92
CA ARG A 483 2.18 22.67 20.38
C ARG A 483 2.37 23.95 19.58
N ILE A 484 1.28 24.57 19.14
CA ILE A 484 1.34 25.91 18.57
C ILE A 484 1.57 26.92 19.71
N ALA A 485 2.68 27.66 19.64
CA ALA A 485 3.07 28.59 20.65
C ALA A 485 1.97 29.63 20.96
N GLY A 486 1.68 29.84 22.25
CA GLY A 486 0.67 30.79 22.70
C GLY A 486 -0.78 30.32 22.54
N THR A 487 -1.02 29.05 22.18
CA THR A 487 -2.36 28.47 22.04
C THR A 487 -2.51 27.22 22.89
N ALA A 488 -3.73 26.66 22.92
CA ALA A 488 -4.03 25.36 23.52
C ALA A 488 -3.91 24.19 22.51
N HIS A 489 -3.64 24.47 21.24
CA HIS A 489 -3.56 23.42 20.21
C HIS A 489 -2.31 22.58 20.39
N GLU A 490 -2.50 21.29 20.63
CA GLU A 490 -1.44 20.30 20.82
C GLU A 490 -1.78 19.01 20.08
N LEU A 491 -0.78 18.44 19.41
CA LEU A 491 -0.79 17.09 18.87
C LEU A 491 0.10 16.22 19.74
N ARG A 492 -0.26 14.93 19.84
CA ARG A 492 0.48 13.96 20.64
C ARG A 492 0.62 12.66 19.88
N TRP A 493 1.83 12.12 19.87
CA TRP A 493 2.16 10.81 19.30
C TRP A 493 2.77 9.91 20.36
N THR A 494 2.45 8.63 20.27
CA THR A 494 3.23 7.57 20.88
C THR A 494 4.38 7.26 19.94
N VAL A 495 5.61 7.33 20.43
CA VAL A 495 6.81 6.97 19.66
C VAL A 495 7.33 5.65 20.19
N ASP A 496 7.48 4.70 19.29
CA ASP A 496 8.07 3.41 19.57
C ASP A 496 9.58 3.45 19.30
N GLY A 497 10.37 3.37 20.37
CA GLY A 497 11.83 3.34 20.34
C GLY A 497 12.41 1.94 20.21
N THR A 498 11.58 0.89 20.15
CA THR A 498 12.01 -0.50 20.11
C THR A 498 11.55 -1.13 18.80
N ALA A 499 12.46 -1.67 18.03
CA ALA A 499 12.06 -2.52 16.92
C ALA A 499 11.69 -3.90 17.42
N ALA A 500 10.60 -4.46 16.91
CA ALA A 500 10.19 -5.83 17.19
C ALA A 500 11.31 -6.84 16.89
N SER A 501 11.25 -7.99 17.53
CA SER A 501 12.22 -9.06 17.36
C SER A 501 11.57 -10.35 16.90
N ALA A 502 12.24 -11.10 16.01
CA ALA A 502 11.83 -12.44 15.62
C ALA A 502 12.73 -13.52 16.19
N SER A 503 12.13 -14.69 16.41
CA SER A 503 12.76 -15.98 16.62
C SER A 503 12.29 -16.97 15.58
N TYR A 504 13.00 -18.07 15.42
CA TYR A 504 12.62 -19.14 14.50
C TYR A 504 12.66 -20.50 15.19
N GLU A 505 11.83 -21.40 14.71
CA GLU A 505 11.85 -22.83 15.03
C GLU A 505 11.95 -23.62 13.72
N LEU A 506 12.76 -24.65 13.71
CA LEU A 506 12.93 -25.53 12.55
C LEU A 506 12.53 -26.96 12.93
N SER A 507 12.03 -27.72 11.96
CA SER A 507 11.88 -29.16 12.12
C SER A 507 13.25 -29.79 12.42
N LYS A 508 13.26 -30.97 13.04
CA LYS A 508 14.49 -31.64 13.48
C LYS A 508 15.47 -31.86 12.32
N PRO A 509 16.70 -31.27 12.35
CA PRO A 509 17.70 -31.49 11.33
C PRO A 509 18.41 -32.84 11.52
N LEU A 510 19.07 -33.34 10.49
CA LEU A 510 20.03 -34.47 10.60
C LEU A 510 21.16 -34.16 11.59
N ARG A 511 21.67 -32.94 11.51
CA ARG A 511 22.70 -32.42 12.41
C ARG A 511 22.64 -30.90 12.46
N THR A 512 23.11 -30.35 13.58
CA THR A 512 23.34 -28.92 13.77
C THR A 512 24.88 -28.69 13.90
N VAL A 513 25.36 -27.68 13.18
CA VAL A 513 26.80 -27.35 13.17
C VAL A 513 26.99 -25.94 13.74
N HIS A 514 27.78 -25.87 14.81
CA HIS A 514 28.15 -24.59 15.43
C HIS A 514 29.62 -24.31 15.10
N ARG A 515 29.90 -23.15 14.51
CA ARG A 515 31.26 -22.68 14.23
C ARG A 515 31.45 -21.29 14.85
N PRO A 516 32.54 -21.04 15.57
CA PRO A 516 32.80 -19.72 16.14
C PRO A 516 32.73 -18.61 15.08
N GLY A 517 32.01 -17.53 15.37
CA GLY A 517 31.87 -16.36 14.48
C GLY A 517 31.06 -16.58 13.20
N ARG A 518 30.39 -17.71 13.06
CA ARG A 518 29.51 -18.01 11.93
C ARG A 518 28.08 -18.27 12.42
N PRO A 519 27.06 -18.03 11.56
CA PRO A 519 25.71 -18.45 11.85
C PRO A 519 25.61 -19.95 12.08
N VAL A 520 24.64 -20.39 12.89
CA VAL A 520 24.33 -21.81 13.07
C VAL A 520 23.93 -22.41 11.75
N GLU A 521 24.42 -23.63 11.46
CA GLU A 521 24.09 -24.37 10.23
C GLU A 521 23.27 -25.61 10.58
N TYR A 522 22.17 -25.81 9.89
CA TYR A 522 21.26 -26.95 10.00
C TYR A 522 21.31 -27.78 8.72
N VAL A 523 21.53 -29.11 8.85
CA VAL A 523 21.67 -29.98 7.68
C VAL A 523 20.43 -30.86 7.55
N TYR A 524 19.86 -30.91 6.36
CA TYR A 524 18.69 -31.73 6.01
C TYR A 524 18.97 -32.55 4.74
N ASP A 525 18.35 -33.72 4.65
CA ASP A 525 18.34 -34.60 3.47
C ASP A 525 16.94 -34.69 2.83
N GLY A 526 16.05 -33.78 3.16
CA GLY A 526 14.68 -33.71 2.68
C GLY A 526 14.01 -32.42 3.09
N PRO A 527 12.70 -32.31 2.87
CA PRO A 527 11.93 -31.14 3.25
C PRO A 527 12.02 -30.82 4.73
N PHE A 528 12.09 -29.56 5.08
CA PHE A 528 12.04 -29.08 6.45
C PHE A 528 10.99 -27.99 6.62
N THR A 529 10.61 -27.70 7.84
CA THR A 529 9.66 -26.63 8.16
C THR A 529 10.34 -25.54 8.96
N MET A 530 9.88 -24.30 8.75
CA MET A 530 10.29 -23.12 9.52
C MET A 530 9.06 -22.43 10.08
N ARG A 531 9.12 -22.06 11.35
CA ARG A 531 8.16 -21.15 11.98
C ARG A 531 8.91 -19.91 12.42
N LEU A 532 8.37 -18.74 12.09
CA LEU A 532 8.82 -17.45 12.63
C LEU A 532 7.82 -16.97 13.68
N THR A 533 8.32 -16.52 14.82
CA THR A 533 7.52 -15.90 15.86
C THR A 533 8.09 -14.51 16.14
N ALA A 534 7.29 -13.48 15.99
CA ALA A 534 7.66 -12.11 16.28
C ALA A 534 7.11 -11.67 17.63
N ARG A 535 7.83 -10.77 18.29
CA ARG A 535 7.41 -10.13 19.55
C ARG A 535 7.82 -8.68 19.55
N ASP A 536 6.93 -7.86 20.06
CA ASP A 536 7.14 -6.45 20.30
C ASP A 536 6.85 -6.10 21.77
N ASP A 537 7.31 -4.97 22.24
CA ASP A 537 6.96 -4.42 23.55
C ASP A 537 5.73 -3.50 23.49
N GLN A 538 5.24 -3.21 22.28
CA GLN A 538 4.01 -2.47 22.02
C GLN A 538 2.90 -3.42 21.57
N ASP A 539 1.65 -3.03 21.86
CA ASP A 539 0.49 -3.70 21.28
C ASP A 539 0.42 -3.42 19.79
N GLY A 540 0.06 -4.41 19.02
CA GLY A 540 -0.09 -4.30 17.58
C GLY A 540 0.51 -5.49 16.84
N TYR A 541 0.31 -5.49 15.53
CA TYR A 541 0.75 -6.58 14.70
C TYR A 541 2.18 -6.41 14.23
N VAL A 542 2.96 -7.47 14.32
CA VAL A 542 4.33 -7.52 13.82
C VAL A 542 4.39 -8.38 12.57
N VAL A 543 4.81 -7.79 11.49
CA VAL A 543 5.06 -8.50 10.24
C VAL A 543 6.44 -9.14 10.31
N SER A 544 6.53 -10.46 10.13
CA SER A 544 7.79 -11.17 9.94
C SER A 544 8.11 -11.29 8.45
N GLN A 545 9.37 -11.15 8.12
CA GLN A 545 9.86 -11.33 6.75
C GLN A 545 11.08 -12.25 6.76
N PHE A 546 11.26 -13.02 5.68
CA PHE A 546 12.47 -13.78 5.45
C PHE A 546 12.91 -13.72 3.99
N ARG A 547 14.15 -14.06 3.74
CA ARG A 547 14.69 -14.27 2.39
C ARG A 547 15.75 -15.36 2.39
N VAL A 548 16.00 -15.91 1.22
CA VAL A 548 17.00 -16.97 1.02
C VAL A 548 18.04 -16.47 0.03
N ASP A 549 19.33 -16.66 0.36
CA ASP A 549 20.51 -16.33 -0.46
C ASP A 549 20.53 -14.88 -1.01
N GLY A 550 19.96 -13.95 -0.24
CA GLY A 550 19.93 -12.54 -0.62
C GLY A 550 18.86 -12.18 -1.65
N ASP A 551 17.95 -13.09 -1.95
CA ASP A 551 16.78 -12.82 -2.78
C ASP A 551 15.81 -11.83 -2.11
N GLY A 552 14.67 -11.53 -2.73
CA GLY A 552 13.71 -10.57 -2.21
C GLY A 552 13.11 -10.97 -0.86
N TRP A 553 12.80 -9.97 -0.06
CA TRP A 553 12.09 -10.17 1.19
C TRP A 553 10.68 -10.68 0.92
N TYR A 554 10.36 -11.78 1.57
CA TYR A 554 9.06 -12.42 1.53
C TYR A 554 8.35 -12.22 2.87
N THR A 555 7.14 -11.69 2.87
CA THR A 555 6.33 -11.51 4.06
C THR A 555 5.77 -12.85 4.53
N TYR A 556 6.23 -13.27 5.69
CA TYR A 556 5.67 -14.39 6.42
C TYR A 556 4.34 -13.93 7.02
N TYR A 557 3.28 -14.68 6.82
CA TYR A 557 2.01 -14.40 7.49
C TYR A 557 2.10 -14.83 8.96
N GLY A 558 2.62 -13.96 9.78
CA GLY A 558 2.88 -14.19 11.20
C GLY A 558 1.80 -13.66 12.10
N TRP A 559 0.55 -13.86 11.74
CA TRP A 559 -0.55 -13.45 12.59
C TRP A 559 -0.64 -14.32 13.85
N PRO A 560 -1.08 -13.83 15.02
CA PRO A 560 -1.12 -14.65 16.24
C PRO A 560 -1.92 -15.93 16.11
N THR A 561 -2.99 -15.94 15.30
CA THR A 561 -3.78 -17.14 15.01
C THR A 561 -3.20 -18.00 13.89
N ASP A 562 -2.35 -17.43 13.05
CA ASP A 562 -1.75 -18.04 11.86
C ASP A 562 -0.24 -18.26 12.02
N ALA A 563 0.35 -17.65 13.05
CA ALA A 563 1.77 -17.75 13.37
C ALA A 563 2.24 -19.19 13.60
N ASP A 564 1.31 -20.10 13.79
CA ASP A 564 1.56 -21.51 14.02
C ASP A 564 1.69 -22.35 12.74
N ALA A 565 1.36 -21.80 11.55
CA ALA A 565 1.53 -22.54 10.30
C ALA A 565 2.98 -22.46 9.82
N PRO A 566 3.78 -23.55 9.89
CA PRO A 566 5.15 -23.52 9.45
C PRO A 566 5.25 -23.51 7.92
N PHE A 567 6.25 -22.79 7.39
CA PHE A 567 6.64 -22.94 6.00
C PHE A 567 7.34 -24.28 5.79
N ARG A 568 7.05 -24.92 4.67
CA ARG A 568 7.74 -26.11 4.23
C ARG A 568 8.70 -25.75 3.12
N PHE A 569 9.97 -26.00 3.32
CA PHE A 569 11.02 -25.87 2.33
C PHE A 569 11.31 -27.23 1.71
N THR A 570 11.38 -27.31 0.41
CA THR A 570 11.70 -28.53 -0.32
C THR A 570 12.92 -28.33 -1.21
N PRO A 571 13.83 -29.30 -1.34
CA PRO A 571 14.84 -29.30 -2.38
C PRO A 571 14.12 -29.28 -3.75
N GLY A 572 14.54 -28.44 -4.67
CA GLY A 572 13.85 -28.29 -5.95
C GLY A 572 12.57 -27.47 -5.92
N GLY A 573 12.40 -26.67 -4.90
CA GLY A 573 11.21 -25.95 -4.48
C GLY A 573 10.58 -24.96 -5.43
N THR A 574 10.33 -25.32 -6.66
CA THR A 574 9.59 -24.49 -7.61
C THR A 574 8.06 -24.52 -7.44
N GLU A 575 7.55 -25.35 -6.54
CA GLU A 575 6.10 -25.53 -6.42
C GLU A 575 5.52 -24.85 -5.21
N ILE A 576 4.73 -23.81 -5.44
CA ILE A 576 3.73 -23.30 -4.48
C ILE A 576 2.54 -24.31 -4.45
N ASP A 577 2.85 -25.58 -4.44
CA ASP A 577 1.85 -26.61 -4.38
C ASP A 577 1.52 -26.87 -2.92
N GLY A 578 0.69 -26.06 -2.33
CA GLY A 578 0.32 -26.30 -0.96
C GLY A 578 -0.21 -25.09 -0.21
N LEU A 579 -0.64 -24.06 -0.91
CA LEU A 579 -1.63 -23.18 -0.35
C LEU A 579 -2.90 -24.01 -0.17
N VAL A 580 -2.98 -24.73 0.94
CA VAL A 580 -4.22 -25.40 1.32
C VAL A 580 -5.16 -24.31 1.78
N TYR A 581 -6.09 -24.00 0.91
CA TYR A 581 -7.15 -23.03 1.18
C TYR A 581 -7.92 -23.43 2.43
N GLY A 582 -8.07 -22.50 3.36
CA GLY A 582 -8.99 -22.64 4.47
C GLY A 582 -8.60 -23.56 5.61
N LYS A 583 -7.34 -23.99 5.76
CA LYS A 583 -6.91 -24.78 6.92
C LYS A 583 -5.73 -24.14 7.64
N LEU A 584 -5.98 -23.67 8.84
CA LEU A 584 -4.95 -23.31 9.81
C LEU A 584 -4.06 -24.51 10.16
N GLY A 585 -2.78 -24.28 10.39
CA GLY A 585 -1.83 -25.32 10.82
C GLY A 585 -1.24 -26.19 9.71
N THR A 586 -1.56 -25.95 8.45
CA THR A 586 -0.95 -26.67 7.33
C THR A 586 0.38 -26.02 6.92
N ALA A 587 1.43 -26.84 6.78
CA ALA A 587 2.72 -26.34 6.29
C ALA A 587 2.58 -25.78 4.88
N ARG A 588 3.06 -24.57 4.70
CA ARG A 588 3.15 -23.92 3.38
C ARG A 588 4.44 -24.30 2.70
N VAL A 589 4.38 -24.66 1.42
CA VAL A 589 5.57 -24.83 0.59
C VAL A 589 5.95 -23.47 0.04
N VAL A 590 7.17 -23.02 0.35
CA VAL A 590 7.77 -21.83 -0.26
C VAL A 590 8.64 -22.30 -1.40
N PRO A 591 8.43 -21.82 -2.62
CA PRO A 591 9.31 -22.15 -3.73
C PRO A 591 10.70 -21.57 -3.46
N TRP A 592 11.72 -22.37 -3.69
CA TRP A 592 13.03 -21.84 -4.01
C TRP A 592 12.96 -21.35 -5.45
N ASP A 593 13.68 -20.28 -5.72
CA ASP A 593 13.83 -19.82 -7.09
C ASP A 593 14.57 -20.88 -7.93
N ASP A 594 14.23 -20.98 -9.21
CA ASP A 594 14.89 -21.84 -10.19
C ASP A 594 16.41 -21.61 -10.29
N ALA A 595 16.88 -20.42 -9.91
CA ALA A 595 18.29 -20.09 -9.84
C ALA A 595 18.98 -20.55 -8.53
N THR A 596 18.23 -20.98 -7.52
CA THR A 596 18.77 -21.41 -6.24
C THR A 596 19.14 -22.89 -6.35
N PRO A 597 20.42 -23.28 -6.10
CA PRO A 597 20.82 -24.68 -6.12
C PRO A 597 19.97 -25.50 -5.15
N GLU A 598 19.39 -26.60 -5.61
CA GLU A 598 18.57 -27.51 -4.80
C GLU A 598 19.35 -28.07 -3.61
N TYR A 599 20.61 -28.42 -3.85
CA TYR A 599 21.52 -28.92 -2.84
C TYR A 599 22.66 -27.94 -2.60
N GLY A 600 23.12 -27.90 -1.36
CA GLY A 600 24.18 -26.98 -0.96
C GLY A 600 23.82 -26.22 0.30
N THR A 601 24.59 -25.20 0.61
CA THR A 601 24.39 -24.36 1.79
C THR A 601 23.74 -23.06 1.40
N HIS A 602 22.59 -22.78 2.00
CA HIS A 602 21.77 -21.60 1.78
C HIS A 602 21.79 -20.72 3.02
N THR A 603 21.73 -19.41 2.82
CA THR A 603 21.59 -18.43 3.89
C THR A 603 20.12 -18.04 4.00
N VAL A 604 19.52 -18.28 5.15
CA VAL A 604 18.18 -17.79 5.47
C VAL A 604 18.33 -16.57 6.37
N GLU A 605 17.83 -15.43 5.92
CA GLU A 605 17.75 -14.20 6.69
C GLU A 605 16.30 -13.92 7.06
N TYR A 606 16.07 -13.36 8.26
CA TYR A 606 14.73 -13.00 8.73
C TYR A 606 14.77 -11.72 9.54
N ARG A 607 13.68 -10.96 9.48
CA ARG A 607 13.50 -9.68 10.17
C ARG A 607 12.03 -9.44 10.51
N THR A 608 11.75 -8.33 11.19
CA THR A 608 10.41 -7.89 11.54
C THR A 608 10.16 -6.48 11.03
N VAL A 609 8.88 -6.16 10.83
CA VAL A 609 8.37 -4.79 10.68
C VAL A 609 7.19 -4.67 11.64
N ASP A 610 7.26 -3.75 12.61
CA ASP A 610 6.20 -3.52 13.57
C ASP A 610 5.13 -2.52 13.08
N SER A 611 4.10 -2.31 13.89
CA SER A 611 2.99 -1.40 13.56
C SER A 611 3.40 0.08 13.51
N ALA A 612 4.51 0.42 14.16
CA ALA A 612 5.10 1.76 14.12
C ALA A 612 5.97 1.98 12.86
N GLY A 613 6.24 0.91 12.09
CA GLY A 613 7.09 0.94 10.91
C GLY A 613 8.58 0.73 11.21
N ASN A 614 8.97 0.38 12.45
CA ASN A 614 10.36 0.05 12.74
C ASN A 614 10.71 -1.29 12.13
N THR A 615 11.83 -1.35 11.42
CA THR A 615 12.37 -2.58 10.89
C THR A 615 13.42 -3.15 11.82
N GLY A 616 13.17 -4.35 12.34
CA GLY A 616 14.12 -5.06 13.20
C GLY A 616 15.40 -5.47 12.43
N PRO A 617 16.53 -5.62 13.14
CA PRO A 617 17.77 -6.05 12.52
C PRO A 617 17.62 -7.44 11.91
N ALA A 618 18.08 -7.60 10.67
CA ALA A 618 18.08 -8.91 10.02
C ALA A 618 19.02 -9.89 10.76
N LYS A 619 18.46 -11.04 11.13
CA LYS A 619 19.17 -12.19 11.70
C LYS A 619 19.30 -13.26 10.64
N ARG A 620 20.23 -14.22 10.81
CA ARG A 620 20.47 -15.27 9.82
C ARG A 620 20.90 -16.58 10.43
N PHE A 621 20.59 -17.66 9.73
CA PHE A 621 21.11 -19.01 9.93
C PHE A 621 21.40 -19.65 8.56
N LEU A 622 22.10 -20.78 8.57
CA LEU A 622 22.42 -21.53 7.36
C LEU A 622 21.62 -22.82 7.33
N VAL A 623 21.18 -23.20 6.14
CA VAL A 623 20.58 -24.50 5.86
C VAL A 623 21.40 -25.20 4.79
N THR A 624 21.88 -26.40 5.07
CA THR A 624 22.59 -27.24 4.08
C THR A 624 21.67 -28.40 3.69
N LEU A 625 21.28 -28.43 2.42
CA LEU A 625 20.51 -29.52 1.85
C LEU A 625 21.45 -30.52 1.22
N VAL A 626 21.35 -31.80 1.60
CA VAL A 626 22.16 -32.87 1.04
C VAL A 626 21.26 -33.94 0.41
N PRO A 627 21.72 -34.64 -0.65
CA PRO A 627 20.96 -35.74 -1.21
C PRO A 627 20.64 -36.82 -0.17
N GLN A 628 19.45 -37.40 -0.26
CA GLN A 628 19.11 -38.61 0.51
C GLN A 628 20.06 -39.72 0.13
N ARG A 629 20.63 -40.39 1.14
CA ARG A 629 21.51 -41.53 0.96
C ARG A 629 20.73 -42.80 0.73
#